data_23fa52f16e72adc757d95bd67096d90b
#
_entry.id   23fa52f16e72adc757d95bd67096d90b
#
_cell.length_a   1.000
_cell.length_b   1.000
_cell.length_c   1.000
_cell.angle_alpha   90.00
_cell.angle_beta   90.00
_cell.angle_gamma   90.00
#
_symmetry.space_group_name_H-M   'P 1'
#
loop_
_entity.id
_entity.type
_entity.pdbx_description
1 polymer ?
#
loop_
_entity_poly.entity_id
_entity_poly.type
_entity_poly.pdbx_seq_one_letter_code
_entity_poly.pdbx_strand_id
1 'polypeptide(L)'
;IKVWFGGVLVPLLIVEAMMLAHTYQINKETVRQRVENDLSQVSEDLTALMNNMNSVSWLLQADSTVGKDLHLYFDETSSVARAELLSYMRDQIANYEVANPLIANITYLYVPKGTTNVVKINSSSLAKGTLPDEKNFLCQWRDMTFYGPHMTDSKVAAYPCFSLLRTYKGERDKGDIYIYVESGYKYFQKLIPEAVLGMNPIFLIESS
;
A
#
# COMPACT_ATOMS: atom_id res chain seq x y z
N ILE A 1 -3.81 71.06 14.71
CA ILE A 1 -3.88 69.63 15.14
C ILE A 1 -4.64 68.76 14.13
N LYS A 2 -5.81 69.18 13.56
CA LYS A 2 -6.58 68.39 12.60
C LYS A 2 -5.87 68.12 11.27
N VAL A 3 -5.05 69.01 10.77
CA VAL A 3 -4.32 68.86 9.48
C VAL A 3 -3.18 67.87 9.59
N TRP A 4 -2.50 67.79 10.75
CA TRP A 4 -1.44 66.80 11.01
C TRP A 4 -1.96 65.38 11.06
N PHE A 5 -3.15 65.17 11.63
CA PHE A 5 -3.75 63.82 11.76
C PHE A 5 -4.09 63.26 10.37
N GLY A 6 -4.63 64.04 9.46
CA GLY A 6 -4.96 63.57 8.11
C GLY A 6 -3.74 63.36 7.21
N GLY A 7 -2.72 64.21 7.34
CA GLY A 7 -1.53 64.16 6.46
C GLY A 7 -0.53 63.05 6.76
N VAL A 8 -0.51 62.49 7.97
CA VAL A 8 0.44 61.45 8.37
C VAL A 8 -0.25 60.11 8.61
N LEU A 9 -1.38 60.13 9.28
CA LEU A 9 -2.05 58.89 9.72
C LEU A 9 -2.71 58.13 8.56
N VAL A 10 -3.31 58.86 7.60
CA VAL A 10 -3.94 58.25 6.42
C VAL A 10 -2.92 57.53 5.52
N PRO A 11 -1.80 58.16 5.13
CA PRO A 11 -0.76 57.44 4.36
C PRO A 11 -0.17 56.23 5.11
N LEU A 12 0.00 56.32 6.43
CA LEU A 12 0.50 55.23 7.23
C LEU A 12 -0.45 54.01 7.19
N LEU A 13 -1.75 54.23 7.38
CA LEU A 13 -2.77 53.19 7.29
C LEU A 13 -2.84 52.54 5.90
N ILE A 14 -2.65 53.31 4.84
CA ILE A 14 -2.61 52.80 3.47
C ILE A 14 -1.40 51.90 3.28
N VAL A 15 -0.22 52.28 3.79
CA VAL A 15 1.00 51.47 3.70
C VAL A 15 0.85 50.19 4.51
N GLU A 16 0.28 50.24 5.72
CA GLU A 16 0.01 49.04 6.54
C GLU A 16 -0.98 48.12 5.84
N ALA A 17 -2.06 48.60 5.30
CA ALA A 17 -3.02 47.80 4.54
C ALA A 17 -2.40 47.16 3.30
N MET A 18 -1.54 47.85 2.56
CA MET A 18 -0.79 47.32 1.43
C MET A 18 0.19 46.20 1.87
N MET A 19 0.93 46.45 2.97
CA MET A 19 1.84 45.43 3.53
C MET A 19 1.08 44.17 3.98
N LEU A 20 -0.04 44.31 4.67
CA LEU A 20 -0.88 43.19 5.09
C LEU A 20 -1.41 42.39 3.90
N ALA A 21 -1.93 43.10 2.88
CA ALA A 21 -2.41 42.46 1.64
C ALA A 21 -1.28 41.68 0.93
N HIS A 22 -0.11 42.31 0.81
CA HIS A 22 1.06 41.70 0.19
C HIS A 22 1.55 40.44 0.99
N THR A 23 1.67 40.59 2.31
CA THR A 23 2.05 39.47 3.20
C THR A 23 1.04 38.33 3.11
N TYR A 24 -0.25 38.63 3.09
CA TYR A 24 -1.29 37.61 2.93
C TYR A 24 -1.16 36.86 1.60
N GLN A 25 -0.91 37.56 0.48
CA GLN A 25 -0.72 36.96 -0.84
C GLN A 25 0.52 36.04 -0.87
N ILE A 26 1.65 36.53 -0.33
CA ILE A 26 2.89 35.71 -0.23
C ILE A 26 2.65 34.45 0.61
N ASN A 27 2.02 34.59 1.77
CA ASN A 27 1.74 33.46 2.63
C ASN A 27 0.82 32.43 1.96
N LYS A 28 -0.23 32.91 1.28
CA LYS A 28 -1.16 32.05 0.53
C LYS A 28 -0.44 31.25 -0.57
N GLU A 29 0.41 31.93 -1.35
CA GLU A 29 1.17 31.27 -2.42
C GLU A 29 2.22 30.30 -1.86
N THR A 30 2.90 30.66 -0.78
CA THR A 30 3.86 29.79 -0.10
C THR A 30 3.18 28.52 0.44
N VAL A 31 2.00 28.67 1.07
CA VAL A 31 1.24 27.52 1.56
C VAL A 31 0.78 26.63 0.39
N ARG A 32 0.28 27.24 -0.68
CA ARG A 32 -0.14 26.49 -1.87
C ARG A 32 1.02 25.70 -2.47
N GLN A 33 2.18 26.33 -2.67
CA GLN A 33 3.36 25.65 -3.21
C GLN A 33 3.85 24.52 -2.31
N ARG A 34 3.80 24.69 -0.98
CA ARG A 34 4.13 23.62 -0.05
C ARG A 34 3.18 22.43 -0.22
N VAL A 35 1.87 22.67 -0.23
CA VAL A 35 0.88 21.62 -0.40
C VAL A 35 1.04 20.91 -1.74
N GLU A 36 1.29 21.62 -2.83
CA GLU A 36 1.54 21.03 -4.15
C GLU A 36 2.81 20.16 -4.13
N ASN A 37 3.89 20.63 -3.52
CA ASN A 37 5.12 19.85 -3.38
C ASN A 37 4.92 18.59 -2.50
N ASP A 38 4.23 18.73 -1.37
CA ASP A 38 3.95 17.62 -0.47
C ASP A 38 3.08 16.55 -1.15
N LEU A 39 2.07 16.97 -1.93
CA LEU A 39 1.24 16.06 -2.71
C LEU A 39 2.03 15.35 -3.83
N SER A 40 2.91 16.07 -4.52
CA SER A 40 3.81 15.48 -5.51
C SER A 40 4.70 14.42 -4.89
N GLN A 41 5.30 14.72 -3.73
CA GLN A 41 6.14 13.78 -3.00
C GLN A 41 5.37 12.52 -2.61
N VAL A 42 4.17 12.68 -2.03
CA VAL A 42 3.32 11.54 -1.65
C VAL A 42 2.96 10.69 -2.87
N SER A 43 2.67 11.33 -4.01
CA SER A 43 2.37 10.63 -5.26
C SER A 43 3.56 9.81 -5.77
N GLU A 44 4.76 10.39 -5.74
CA GLU A 44 5.99 9.71 -6.13
C GLU A 44 6.28 8.50 -5.23
N ASP A 45 6.17 8.69 -3.93
CA ASP A 45 6.41 7.67 -2.92
C ASP A 45 5.39 6.52 -3.02
N LEU A 46 4.11 6.83 -3.24
CA LEU A 46 3.07 5.83 -3.47
C LEU A 46 3.35 5.05 -4.77
N THR A 47 3.76 5.73 -5.81
CA THR A 47 4.15 5.11 -7.09
C THR A 47 5.35 4.18 -6.89
N ALA A 48 6.35 4.60 -6.14
CA ALA A 48 7.52 3.77 -5.80
C ALA A 48 7.12 2.52 -5.00
N LEU A 49 6.20 2.66 -4.04
CA LEU A 49 5.65 1.55 -3.28
C LEU A 49 4.91 0.55 -4.17
N MET A 50 4.00 1.02 -5.03
CA MET A 50 3.26 0.18 -5.97
C MET A 50 4.20 -0.55 -6.94
N ASN A 51 5.23 0.12 -7.44
CA ASN A 51 6.26 -0.47 -8.28
C ASN A 51 7.07 -1.54 -7.54
N ASN A 52 7.40 -1.33 -6.27
CA ASN A 52 8.09 -2.32 -5.44
C ASN A 52 7.22 -3.57 -5.25
N MET A 53 5.93 -3.40 -4.86
CA MET A 53 4.99 -4.52 -4.71
C MET A 53 4.81 -5.28 -6.03
N ASN A 54 4.73 -4.57 -7.16
CA ASN A 54 4.68 -5.17 -8.49
C ASN A 54 5.94 -6.00 -8.77
N SER A 55 7.13 -5.46 -8.51
CA SER A 55 8.40 -6.14 -8.75
C SER A 55 8.52 -7.41 -7.90
N VAL A 56 8.18 -7.33 -6.61
CA VAL A 56 8.21 -8.49 -5.71
C VAL A 56 7.23 -9.56 -6.16
N SER A 57 5.98 -9.20 -6.46
CA SER A 57 4.98 -10.16 -6.92
C SER A 57 5.35 -10.80 -8.25
N TRP A 58 6.03 -10.06 -9.14
CA TRP A 58 6.55 -10.60 -10.40
C TRP A 58 7.70 -11.57 -10.19
N LEU A 59 8.66 -11.25 -9.30
CA LEU A 59 9.75 -12.16 -8.93
C LEU A 59 9.21 -13.47 -8.36
N LEU A 60 8.25 -13.40 -7.44
CA LEU A 60 7.60 -14.57 -6.87
C LEU A 60 6.86 -15.42 -7.92
N GLN A 61 6.28 -14.79 -8.93
CA GLN A 61 5.66 -15.48 -10.06
C GLN A 61 6.71 -16.12 -10.98
N ALA A 62 7.82 -15.42 -11.25
CA ALA A 62 8.88 -15.87 -12.15
C ALA A 62 9.70 -17.01 -11.54
N ASP A 63 10.03 -16.93 -10.25
CA ASP A 63 10.72 -17.99 -9.49
C ASP A 63 9.90 -19.28 -9.47
N SER A 64 8.58 -19.15 -9.42
CA SER A 64 7.62 -20.25 -9.51
C SER A 64 7.80 -21.39 -8.50
N THR A 65 8.81 -21.36 -7.64
CA THR A 65 9.16 -22.44 -6.69
C THR A 65 8.02 -22.67 -5.71
N VAL A 66 7.62 -21.62 -4.96
CA VAL A 66 6.53 -21.72 -3.98
C VAL A 66 5.21 -22.12 -4.64
N GLY A 67 4.92 -21.60 -5.82
CA GLY A 67 3.68 -21.95 -6.56
C GLY A 67 3.64 -23.41 -6.97
N LYS A 68 4.75 -23.98 -7.42
CA LYS A 68 4.86 -25.43 -7.74
C LYS A 68 4.78 -26.29 -6.51
N ASP A 69 5.51 -25.93 -5.45
CA ASP A 69 5.52 -26.66 -4.20
C ASP A 69 4.15 -26.65 -3.52
N LEU A 70 3.38 -25.58 -3.74
CA LEU A 70 2.00 -25.48 -3.26
C LEU A 70 1.10 -26.54 -3.90
N HIS A 71 1.21 -26.77 -5.22
CA HIS A 71 0.49 -27.86 -5.87
C HIS A 71 0.96 -29.22 -5.38
N LEU A 72 2.27 -29.42 -5.24
CA LEU A 72 2.83 -30.66 -4.69
C LEU A 72 2.36 -30.92 -3.26
N TYR A 73 2.30 -29.88 -2.42
CA TYR A 73 1.81 -29.97 -1.04
C TYR A 73 0.38 -30.52 -0.96
N PHE A 74 -0.52 -30.11 -1.86
CA PHE A 74 -1.91 -30.58 -1.86
C PHE A 74 -2.08 -31.97 -2.46
N ASP A 75 -1.16 -32.39 -3.33
CA ASP A 75 -1.17 -33.73 -3.93
C ASP A 75 -0.44 -34.77 -3.07
N GLU A 76 0.46 -34.34 -2.17
CA GLU A 76 1.28 -35.21 -1.35
C GLU A 76 0.45 -35.93 -0.28
N THR A 77 0.60 -37.20 -0.15
CA THR A 77 -0.10 -38.07 0.83
C THR A 77 0.69 -38.27 2.12
N SER A 78 2.03 -38.19 2.05
CA SER A 78 2.90 -38.31 3.20
C SER A 78 2.84 -37.07 4.09
N SER A 79 2.51 -37.26 5.35
CA SER A 79 2.49 -36.15 6.33
C SER A 79 3.87 -35.53 6.56
N VAL A 80 4.93 -36.32 6.47
CA VAL A 80 6.32 -35.86 6.64
C VAL A 80 6.73 -35.02 5.45
N ALA A 81 6.53 -35.51 4.23
CA ALA A 81 6.85 -34.75 3.00
C ALA A 81 6.04 -33.44 2.91
N ARG A 82 4.76 -33.44 3.30
CA ARG A 82 3.96 -32.22 3.40
C ARG A 82 4.52 -31.22 4.40
N ALA A 83 5.00 -31.69 5.55
CA ALA A 83 5.59 -30.80 6.55
C ALA A 83 6.90 -30.16 6.05
N GLU A 84 7.72 -30.93 5.34
CA GLU A 84 8.96 -30.44 4.71
C GLU A 84 8.67 -29.41 3.62
N LEU A 85 7.75 -29.68 2.71
CA LEU A 85 7.31 -28.74 1.68
C LEU A 85 6.78 -27.44 2.29
N LEU A 86 5.95 -27.53 3.33
CA LEU A 86 5.41 -26.38 4.01
C LEU A 86 6.51 -25.53 4.67
N SER A 87 7.46 -26.18 5.34
CA SER A 87 8.60 -25.48 5.95
C SER A 87 9.42 -24.75 4.89
N TYR A 88 9.75 -25.42 3.80
CA TYR A 88 10.51 -24.84 2.71
C TYR A 88 9.81 -23.62 2.08
N MET A 89 8.51 -23.75 1.76
CA MET A 89 7.74 -22.64 1.21
C MET A 89 7.72 -21.42 2.14
N ARG A 90 7.55 -21.66 3.44
CA ARG A 90 7.54 -20.59 4.46
C ARG A 90 8.89 -19.88 4.56
N ASP A 91 9.98 -20.63 4.52
CA ASP A 91 11.35 -20.07 4.53
C ASP A 91 11.62 -19.22 3.28
N GLN A 92 11.16 -19.67 2.11
CA GLN A 92 11.27 -18.88 0.88
C GLN A 92 10.48 -17.57 0.98
N ILE A 93 9.24 -17.62 1.45
CA ILE A 93 8.42 -16.42 1.65
C ILE A 93 9.11 -15.46 2.63
N ALA A 94 9.59 -15.96 3.76
CA ALA A 94 10.31 -15.16 4.77
C ALA A 94 11.55 -14.47 4.19
N ASN A 95 12.31 -15.16 3.34
CA ASN A 95 13.47 -14.58 2.67
C ASN A 95 13.10 -13.39 1.79
N TYR A 96 11.99 -13.49 1.04
CA TYR A 96 11.50 -12.37 0.23
C TYR A 96 11.00 -11.20 1.09
N GLU A 97 10.32 -11.46 2.20
CA GLU A 97 9.88 -10.43 3.15
C GLU A 97 11.07 -9.68 3.76
N VAL A 98 12.10 -10.41 4.21
CA VAL A 98 13.32 -9.81 4.79
C VAL A 98 14.11 -9.00 3.76
N ALA A 99 14.18 -9.49 2.52
CA ALA A 99 14.88 -8.79 1.45
C ALA A 99 14.19 -7.50 0.98
N ASN A 100 12.91 -7.33 1.30
CA ASN A 100 12.09 -6.21 0.83
C ASN A 100 11.43 -5.44 2.00
N PRO A 101 12.13 -4.52 2.67
CA PRO A 101 11.65 -3.85 3.88
C PRO A 101 10.35 -3.05 3.74
N LEU A 102 9.96 -2.70 2.52
CA LEU A 102 8.68 -2.02 2.23
C LEU A 102 7.50 -2.99 2.23
N ILE A 103 7.76 -4.30 2.17
CA ILE A 103 6.74 -5.34 2.20
C ILE A 103 6.58 -5.83 3.64
N ALA A 104 5.35 -5.83 4.11
CA ALA A 104 5.04 -6.28 5.46
C ALA A 104 4.66 -7.75 5.51
N ASN A 105 4.03 -8.27 4.45
CA ASN A 105 3.58 -9.65 4.40
C ASN A 105 3.41 -10.10 2.94
N ILE A 106 3.79 -11.34 2.69
CA ILE A 106 3.56 -12.04 1.43
C ILE A 106 2.72 -13.28 1.73
N THR A 107 1.61 -13.42 1.02
CA THR A 107 0.70 -14.55 1.19
C THR A 107 0.37 -15.16 -0.16
N TYR A 108 0.50 -16.48 -0.27
CA TYR A 108 -0.10 -17.23 -1.37
C TYR A 108 -1.52 -17.64 -0.98
N LEU A 109 -2.46 -17.33 -1.86
CA LEU A 109 -3.87 -17.71 -1.72
C LEU A 109 -4.16 -18.80 -2.74
N TYR A 110 -4.53 -19.98 -2.30
CA TYR A 110 -4.87 -21.12 -3.15
C TYR A 110 -6.37 -21.41 -3.06
N VAL A 111 -7.00 -21.46 -4.22
CA VAL A 111 -8.41 -21.83 -4.38
C VAL A 111 -8.47 -23.15 -5.13
N PRO A 112 -8.69 -24.30 -4.46
CA PRO A 112 -8.78 -25.59 -5.13
C PRO A 112 -9.92 -25.60 -6.16
N LYS A 113 -9.70 -26.28 -7.28
CA LYS A 113 -10.68 -26.38 -8.36
C LYS A 113 -12.04 -26.89 -7.87
N GLY A 114 -13.11 -26.23 -8.28
CA GLY A 114 -14.47 -26.63 -7.91
C GLY A 114 -14.88 -26.29 -6.47
N THR A 115 -14.08 -25.50 -5.75
CA THR A 115 -14.41 -25.02 -4.41
C THR A 115 -14.37 -23.49 -4.33
N THR A 116 -14.97 -22.96 -3.26
CA THR A 116 -14.85 -21.54 -2.87
C THR A 116 -13.92 -21.36 -1.66
N ASN A 117 -13.33 -22.47 -1.21
CA ASN A 117 -12.43 -22.44 -0.04
C ASN A 117 -11.10 -21.83 -0.46
N VAL A 118 -10.65 -20.84 0.32
CA VAL A 118 -9.33 -20.23 0.15
C VAL A 118 -8.42 -20.77 1.24
N VAL A 119 -7.25 -21.23 0.83
CA VAL A 119 -6.15 -21.59 1.76
C VAL A 119 -5.08 -20.53 1.62
N LYS A 120 -4.65 -19.94 2.72
CA LYS A 120 -3.57 -18.96 2.78
C LYS A 120 -2.30 -19.54 3.38
N ILE A 121 -1.18 -19.28 2.72
CA ILE A 121 0.16 -19.65 3.19
C ILE A 121 1.03 -18.40 3.19
N ASN A 122 1.61 -18.08 4.32
CA ASN A 122 2.60 -17.03 4.48
C ASN A 122 3.81 -17.57 5.29
N SER A 123 4.80 -16.73 5.56
CA SER A 123 5.99 -17.10 6.33
C SER A 123 5.70 -17.70 7.72
N SER A 124 4.54 -17.38 8.32
CA SER A 124 4.21 -17.79 9.70
C SER A 124 3.14 -18.85 9.80
N SER A 125 2.25 -19.01 8.81
CA SER A 125 1.06 -19.85 8.96
C SER A 125 0.57 -20.47 7.66
N LEU A 126 -0.14 -21.60 7.85
CA LEU A 126 -1.07 -22.17 6.87
C LEU A 126 -2.46 -22.14 7.51
N ALA A 127 -3.42 -21.47 6.89
CA ALA A 127 -4.74 -21.28 7.46
C ALA A 127 -5.83 -21.19 6.39
N LYS A 128 -7.09 -21.26 6.81
CA LYS A 128 -8.20 -20.83 5.96
C LYS A 128 -8.14 -19.31 5.79
N GLY A 129 -8.40 -18.85 4.59
CA GLY A 129 -8.41 -17.43 4.23
C GLY A 129 -9.64 -17.04 3.43
N THR A 130 -9.65 -15.80 3.04
CA THR A 130 -10.59 -15.22 2.06
C THR A 130 -9.80 -14.47 1.01
N LEU A 131 -10.38 -14.26 -0.15
CA LEU A 131 -9.86 -13.29 -1.09
C LEU A 131 -10.06 -11.87 -0.52
N PRO A 132 -9.25 -10.88 -0.92
CA PRO A 132 -9.43 -9.51 -0.50
C PRO A 132 -10.84 -8.99 -0.81
N ASP A 133 -11.38 -8.14 0.07
CA ASP A 133 -12.71 -7.56 -0.10
C ASP A 133 -12.72 -6.56 -1.25
N GLU A 134 -13.64 -6.74 -2.20
CA GLU A 134 -13.84 -5.85 -3.35
C GLU A 134 -14.13 -4.39 -2.94
N LYS A 135 -14.61 -4.16 -1.72
CA LYS A 135 -14.83 -2.80 -1.19
C LYS A 135 -13.55 -1.97 -1.12
N ASN A 136 -12.42 -2.64 -1.02
CA ASN A 136 -11.11 -2.00 -0.94
C ASN A 136 -10.43 -1.89 -2.32
N PHE A 137 -11.11 -2.29 -3.38
CA PHE A 137 -10.60 -2.20 -4.74
C PHE A 137 -10.22 -0.75 -5.09
N LEU A 138 -9.00 -0.57 -5.55
CA LEU A 138 -8.47 0.71 -6.00
C LEU A 138 -8.41 0.76 -7.53
N CYS A 139 -7.64 -0.12 -8.12
CA CYS A 139 -7.51 -0.23 -9.56
C CYS A 139 -7.04 -1.62 -9.98
N GLN A 140 -7.27 -1.95 -11.24
CA GLN A 140 -6.74 -3.15 -11.88
C GLN A 140 -5.80 -2.76 -13.02
N TRP A 141 -4.65 -3.42 -13.07
CA TRP A 141 -3.70 -3.24 -14.15
C TRP A 141 -3.15 -4.60 -14.59
N ARG A 142 -3.52 -5.03 -15.81
CA ARG A 142 -3.18 -6.35 -16.39
C ARG A 142 -3.66 -7.51 -15.50
N ASP A 143 -2.71 -8.29 -14.94
CA ASP A 143 -2.93 -9.44 -14.06
C ASP A 143 -2.84 -9.11 -12.57
N MET A 144 -2.86 -7.82 -12.25
CA MET A 144 -2.75 -7.31 -10.89
C MET A 144 -3.97 -6.48 -10.49
N THR A 145 -4.37 -6.62 -9.26
CA THR A 145 -5.39 -5.80 -8.62
C THR A 145 -4.77 -5.13 -7.40
N PHE A 146 -4.85 -3.80 -7.37
CA PHE A 146 -4.43 -3.02 -6.22
C PHE A 146 -5.62 -2.71 -5.33
N TYR A 147 -5.38 -2.81 -4.03
CA TYR A 147 -6.35 -2.48 -2.99
C TYR A 147 -5.85 -1.28 -2.19
N GLY A 148 -6.76 -0.32 -1.95
CA GLY A 148 -6.51 0.87 -1.15
C GLY A 148 -6.26 0.57 0.32
N PRO A 149 -6.21 1.61 1.17
CA PRO A 149 -5.99 1.42 2.60
C PRO A 149 -7.07 0.53 3.21
N HIS A 150 -6.65 -0.57 3.83
CA HIS A 150 -7.53 -1.49 4.57
C HIS A 150 -6.75 -2.12 5.72
N MET A 151 -7.46 -2.74 6.64
CA MET A 151 -6.84 -3.49 7.72
C MET A 151 -6.42 -4.87 7.22
N THR A 152 -5.23 -5.33 7.64
CA THR A 152 -4.80 -6.70 7.35
C THR A 152 -5.77 -7.71 7.97
N ASP A 153 -5.85 -8.90 7.40
CA ASP A 153 -6.65 -10.00 7.92
C ASP A 153 -5.99 -10.71 9.14
N SER A 154 -5.01 -10.07 9.77
CA SER A 154 -4.33 -10.61 10.94
C SER A 154 -5.20 -10.50 12.18
N LYS A 155 -5.51 -11.63 12.82
CA LYS A 155 -6.26 -11.67 14.08
C LYS A 155 -5.45 -11.22 15.29
N VAL A 156 -4.12 -11.23 15.19
CA VAL A 156 -3.22 -10.95 16.34
C VAL A 156 -2.77 -9.50 16.35
N ALA A 157 -2.48 -8.94 15.18
CA ALA A 157 -2.00 -7.57 15.05
C ALA A 157 -2.47 -7.01 13.70
N ALA A 158 -3.74 -6.60 13.64
CA ALA A 158 -4.27 -5.92 12.46
C ALA A 158 -3.65 -4.53 12.34
N TYR A 159 -3.12 -4.20 11.17
CA TYR A 159 -2.58 -2.88 10.85
C TYR A 159 -3.09 -2.40 9.50
N PRO A 160 -3.17 -1.08 9.28
CA PRO A 160 -3.54 -0.54 7.98
C PRO A 160 -2.45 -0.85 6.94
N CYS A 161 -2.86 -1.30 5.75
CA CYS A 161 -1.96 -1.63 4.65
C CYS A 161 -2.57 -1.26 3.29
N PHE A 162 -1.71 -1.15 2.29
CA PHE A 162 -2.07 -1.28 0.88
C PHE A 162 -1.72 -2.70 0.44
N SER A 163 -2.45 -3.24 -0.50
CA SER A 163 -2.11 -4.56 -1.01
C SER A 163 -2.25 -4.69 -2.52
N LEU A 164 -1.54 -5.69 -3.02
CA LEU A 164 -1.56 -6.09 -4.41
C LEU A 164 -1.90 -7.58 -4.47
N LEU A 165 -2.85 -7.94 -5.33
CA LEU A 165 -3.18 -9.30 -5.68
C LEU A 165 -2.77 -9.56 -7.12
N ARG A 166 -1.93 -10.57 -7.35
CA ARG A 166 -1.53 -11.03 -8.69
C ARG A 166 -1.97 -12.46 -8.91
N THR A 167 -2.56 -12.74 -10.06
CA THR A 167 -2.86 -14.11 -10.46
C THR A 167 -1.56 -14.84 -10.82
N TYR A 168 -1.29 -15.96 -10.15
CA TYR A 168 -0.16 -16.83 -10.49
C TYR A 168 -0.47 -17.63 -11.75
N LYS A 169 0.45 -17.61 -12.71
CA LYS A 169 0.29 -18.30 -14.00
C LYS A 169 0.95 -19.69 -13.98
N GLY A 170 0.48 -20.55 -13.09
CA GLY A 170 0.93 -21.95 -12.99
C GLY A 170 -0.06 -22.94 -13.60
N GLU A 171 -0.01 -24.17 -13.11
CA GLU A 171 -0.91 -25.25 -13.51
C GLU A 171 -2.35 -24.99 -13.04
N ARG A 172 -3.19 -24.50 -13.94
CA ARG A 172 -4.59 -24.15 -13.64
C ARG A 172 -5.51 -25.34 -13.45
N ASP A 173 -5.06 -26.54 -13.83
CA ASP A 173 -5.90 -27.73 -13.77
C ASP A 173 -6.24 -28.18 -12.34
N LYS A 174 -5.46 -27.73 -11.35
CA LYS A 174 -5.61 -28.10 -9.94
C LYS A 174 -6.32 -27.01 -9.10
N GLY A 175 -6.31 -25.78 -9.55
CA GLY A 175 -6.90 -24.64 -8.87
C GLY A 175 -6.18 -23.33 -9.21
N ASP A 176 -6.72 -22.23 -8.69
CA ASP A 176 -6.16 -20.91 -8.88
C ASP A 176 -5.26 -20.52 -7.71
N ILE A 177 -4.08 -19.99 -8.02
CA ILE A 177 -3.15 -19.44 -7.05
C ILE A 177 -3.06 -17.93 -7.29
N TYR A 178 -3.06 -17.19 -6.19
CA TYR A 178 -2.84 -15.76 -6.20
C TYR A 178 -1.67 -15.42 -5.27
N ILE A 179 -0.85 -14.47 -5.68
CA ILE A 179 0.20 -13.87 -4.87
C ILE A 179 -0.36 -12.56 -4.31
N TYR A 180 -0.48 -12.50 -3.00
CA TYR A 180 -0.99 -11.35 -2.28
C TYR A 180 0.15 -10.72 -1.48
N VAL A 181 0.41 -9.45 -1.76
CA VAL A 181 1.52 -8.68 -1.17
C VAL A 181 0.94 -7.51 -0.41
N GLU A 182 1.28 -7.39 0.85
CA GLU A 182 0.87 -6.28 1.72
C GLU A 182 2.06 -5.38 2.06
N SER A 183 1.83 -4.10 1.98
CA SER A 183 2.75 -3.07 2.44
C SER A 183 2.30 -2.52 3.79
N GLY A 184 3.22 -2.35 4.73
CA GLY A 184 2.89 -1.83 6.05
C GLY A 184 2.59 -0.34 6.04
N TYR A 185 1.52 0.07 6.70
CA TYR A 185 1.13 1.47 6.87
C TYR A 185 2.21 2.33 7.53
N LYS A 186 3.07 1.74 8.36
CA LYS A 186 4.23 2.45 8.95
C LYS A 186 5.13 3.11 7.91
N TYR A 187 5.22 2.53 6.72
CA TYR A 187 5.98 3.13 5.62
C TYR A 187 5.20 4.29 5.02
N PHE A 188 3.89 4.15 4.88
CA PHE A 188 3.03 5.23 4.39
C PHE A 188 2.99 6.43 5.36
N GLN A 189 2.96 6.18 6.67
CA GLN A 189 3.04 7.25 7.67
C GLN A 189 4.33 8.08 7.58
N LYS A 190 5.45 7.48 7.18
CA LYS A 190 6.70 8.22 6.98
C LYS A 190 6.67 9.13 5.74
N LEU A 191 5.80 8.82 4.80
CA LEU A 191 5.65 9.50 3.52
C LEU A 191 4.68 10.69 3.63
N ILE A 192 3.78 10.66 4.62
CA ILE A 192 2.84 11.77 4.83
C ILE A 192 3.47 12.74 5.82
N PRO A 193 3.74 14.00 5.43
CA PRO A 193 4.21 15.02 6.34
C PRO A 193 3.31 15.12 7.58
N GLU A 194 3.89 15.26 8.77
CA GLU A 194 3.13 15.38 10.03
C GLU A 194 2.08 16.50 9.98
N ALA A 195 2.32 17.54 9.20
CA ALA A 195 1.39 18.64 8.98
C ALA A 195 0.07 18.20 8.31
N VAL A 196 0.08 17.12 7.53
CA VAL A 196 -1.11 16.56 6.85
C VAL A 196 -1.84 15.59 7.79
N LEU A 197 -1.14 14.91 8.69
CA LEU A 197 -1.72 13.99 9.68
C LEU A 197 -2.58 14.69 10.74
N GLY A 198 -2.37 15.97 10.99
CA GLY A 198 -3.18 16.79 11.91
C GLY A 198 -4.53 17.23 11.35
N MET A 199 -4.73 17.14 10.06
CA MET A 199 -6.00 17.37 9.37
C MET A 199 -6.54 16.00 9.00
N ASN A 200 -7.68 15.54 9.55
CA ASN A 200 -8.32 14.29 9.13
C ASN A 200 -8.21 14.12 7.61
N PRO A 201 -7.20 13.45 7.07
CA PRO A 201 -6.99 13.43 5.65
C PRO A 201 -8.01 12.46 5.04
N ILE A 202 -9.02 13.00 4.40
CA ILE A 202 -9.82 12.25 3.45
C ILE A 202 -8.98 12.17 2.18
N PHE A 203 -8.30 11.06 1.97
CA PHE A 203 -7.61 10.81 0.70
C PHE A 203 -8.66 10.44 -0.35
N LEU A 204 -9.03 11.40 -1.16
CA LEU A 204 -9.69 11.15 -2.44
C LEU A 204 -8.58 10.72 -3.43
N ILE A 205 -8.44 9.42 -3.65
CA ILE A 205 -7.66 8.91 -4.78
C ILE A 205 -8.62 8.88 -5.96
N GLU A 206 -8.54 9.87 -6.81
CA GLU A 206 -9.27 9.89 -8.06
C GLU A 206 -8.48 9.05 -9.08
N SER A 207 -9.08 7.95 -9.54
CA SER A 207 -8.53 7.16 -10.64
C SER A 207 -8.83 7.86 -11.96
N SER A 208 -7.82 8.38 -12.62
CA SER A 208 -7.89 8.82 -14.02
C SER A 208 -7.80 7.64 -14.99
#